data_a9f74649bec2fab8b7fe5ce245d60c50
#
_entry.id   a9f74649bec2fab8b7fe5ce245d60c50
#
_cell.length_a   1.000
_cell.length_b   1.000
_cell.length_c   1.000
_cell.angle_alpha   90.00
_cell.angle_beta   90.00
_cell.angle_gamma   90.00
#
_symmetry.space_group_name_H-M   'P 1'
#
loop_
_entity.id
_entity.type
_entity.pdbx_description
1 polymer ?
#
loop_
_entity_poly.entity_id
_entity_poly.type
_entity_poly.pdbx_seq_one_letter_code
_entity_poly.pdbx_strand_id
1 'polypeptide(L)'
;MEEKMYSYKYPHPAVTTDCVIFGYDGTKLKALLIERGNEPYKGRWAFPGGFLNMDESAEQGARRELMEETGMEAGYMEQFHAFTNPDRDPRERVITIAYYALCKIQEVKGGDDAAKAQWFCIDEIPQLAFDHDRMLRLALSALRERLHFRPISQLPPEKFTKEELQLLYNTIMDVKLDSSNCTKR
;
A
#
# COMPACT_ATOMS: atom_id res chain seq x y z
N MET A 1 -22.11 -16.44 -15.05
CA MET A 1 -22.79 -15.73 -13.94
C MET A 1 -23.39 -14.47 -14.53
N GLU A 2 -24.67 -14.18 -14.28
CA GLU A 2 -25.25 -12.91 -14.70
C GLU A 2 -24.58 -11.78 -13.92
N GLU A 3 -24.09 -10.78 -14.64
CA GLU A 3 -23.50 -9.60 -14.07
C GLU A 3 -24.58 -8.79 -13.37
N LYS A 4 -24.49 -8.66 -12.05
CA LYS A 4 -25.52 -7.97 -11.26
C LYS A 4 -25.43 -6.46 -11.48
N MET A 5 -26.37 -5.92 -12.21
CA MET A 5 -26.50 -4.47 -12.43
C MET A 5 -27.02 -3.76 -11.19
N TYR A 6 -26.31 -2.69 -10.77
CA TYR A 6 -26.74 -1.81 -9.69
C TYR A 6 -27.25 -0.49 -10.25
N SER A 7 -28.34 0.03 -9.70
CA SER A 7 -28.91 1.32 -10.08
C SER A 7 -29.07 2.21 -8.85
N TYR A 8 -28.58 3.43 -8.95
CA TYR A 8 -28.56 4.38 -7.85
C TYR A 8 -29.26 5.68 -8.22
N LYS A 9 -29.89 6.34 -7.22
CA LYS A 9 -30.54 7.64 -7.41
C LYS A 9 -29.54 8.76 -7.67
N TYR A 10 -28.35 8.68 -7.07
CA TYR A 10 -27.29 9.68 -7.20
C TYR A 10 -26.03 9.02 -7.76
N PRO A 11 -25.17 9.77 -8.49
CA PRO A 11 -23.88 9.26 -8.91
C PRO A 11 -23.05 8.78 -7.70
N HIS A 12 -22.40 7.63 -7.85
CA HIS A 12 -21.52 7.06 -6.84
C HIS A 12 -20.09 6.98 -7.37
N PRO A 13 -19.07 7.34 -6.57
CA PRO A 13 -17.71 6.99 -6.90
C PRO A 13 -17.52 5.48 -6.75
N ALA A 14 -16.64 4.90 -7.55
CA ALA A 14 -16.10 3.60 -7.25
C ALA A 14 -15.20 3.69 -6.01
N VAL A 15 -15.14 2.63 -5.22
CA VAL A 15 -14.31 2.58 -4.02
C VAL A 15 -13.26 1.48 -4.20
N THR A 16 -12.00 1.84 -3.94
CA THR A 16 -10.85 0.93 -3.93
C THR A 16 -10.19 0.91 -2.56
N THR A 17 -9.32 -0.06 -2.35
CA THR A 17 -8.36 -0.08 -1.24
C THR A 17 -6.95 -0.24 -1.78
N ASP A 18 -5.98 0.38 -1.13
CA ASP A 18 -4.56 0.25 -1.44
C ASP A 18 -3.77 -0.04 -0.16
N CYS A 19 -2.75 -0.91 -0.25
CA CYS A 19 -1.97 -1.40 0.88
C CYS A 19 -0.50 -0.99 0.78
N VAL A 20 -0.05 -0.05 1.62
CA VAL A 20 1.37 0.29 1.75
C VAL A 20 2.01 -0.64 2.77
N ILE A 21 2.63 -1.71 2.30
CA ILE A 21 3.29 -2.69 3.16
C ILE A 21 4.77 -2.33 3.29
N PHE A 22 5.17 -1.93 4.50
CA PHE A 22 6.57 -1.72 4.85
C PHE A 22 7.19 -3.03 5.34
N GLY A 23 8.32 -3.40 4.74
CA GLY A 23 9.09 -4.58 5.11
C GLY A 23 10.47 -4.19 5.63
N TYR A 24 10.94 -4.88 6.65
CA TYR A 24 12.28 -4.70 7.17
C TYR A 24 13.13 -5.96 6.97
N ASP A 25 14.31 -5.83 6.34
CA ASP A 25 15.21 -6.94 6.04
C ASP A 25 16.36 -7.12 7.05
N GLY A 26 16.31 -6.36 8.14
CA GLY A 26 17.39 -6.31 9.16
C GLY A 26 18.32 -5.11 9.00
N THR A 27 18.28 -4.42 7.86
CA THR A 27 19.14 -3.28 7.54
C THR A 27 18.41 -2.10 6.92
N LYS A 28 17.49 -2.36 5.99
CA LYS A 28 16.75 -1.34 5.23
C LYS A 28 15.25 -1.51 5.37
N LEU A 29 14.55 -0.38 5.33
CA LEU A 29 13.11 -0.34 5.15
C LEU A 29 12.78 -0.41 3.66
N LYS A 30 11.84 -1.29 3.31
CA LYS A 30 11.38 -1.52 1.95
C LYS A 30 9.87 -1.35 1.86
N ALA A 31 9.37 -1.10 0.67
CA ALA A 31 7.94 -1.16 0.37
C ALA A 31 7.65 -2.26 -0.65
N LEU A 32 6.54 -2.95 -0.45
CA LEU A 32 6.03 -3.94 -1.40
C LEU A 32 5.29 -3.23 -2.52
N LEU A 33 5.68 -3.52 -3.76
CA LEU A 33 5.03 -3.01 -4.95
C LEU A 33 4.66 -4.16 -5.88
N ILE A 34 3.65 -3.94 -6.70
CA ILE A 34 3.25 -4.80 -7.81
C ILE A 34 3.48 -4.10 -9.14
N GLU A 35 3.86 -4.84 -10.18
CA GLU A 35 3.87 -4.35 -11.56
C GLU A 35 2.48 -4.53 -12.16
N ARG A 36 1.85 -3.43 -12.60
CA ARG A 36 0.49 -3.46 -13.16
C ARG A 36 0.45 -4.24 -14.47
N GLY A 37 -0.41 -5.25 -14.54
CA GLY A 37 -0.66 -6.04 -15.75
C GLY A 37 -1.56 -5.34 -16.77
N ASN A 38 -2.43 -4.42 -16.31
CA ASN A 38 -3.50 -3.81 -17.10
C ASN A 38 -3.41 -2.27 -17.15
N GLU A 39 -4.04 -1.70 -18.18
CA GLU A 39 -4.26 -0.24 -18.24
C GLU A 39 -5.28 0.24 -17.19
N PRO A 40 -5.20 1.47 -16.73
CA PRO A 40 -4.16 2.47 -17.03
C PRO A 40 -2.83 2.14 -16.32
N TYR A 41 -1.75 2.69 -16.82
CA TYR A 41 -0.39 2.54 -16.27
C TYR A 41 0.18 1.12 -16.32
N LYS A 42 -0.17 0.32 -17.32
CA LYS A 42 0.42 -1.00 -17.55
C LYS A 42 1.95 -0.96 -17.53
N GLY A 43 2.59 -1.90 -16.81
CA GLY A 43 4.03 -1.98 -16.63
C GLY A 43 4.62 -0.99 -15.61
N ARG A 44 3.81 -0.10 -15.01
CA ARG A 44 4.24 0.72 -13.87
C ARG A 44 4.04 0.01 -12.55
N TRP A 45 4.82 0.42 -11.56
CA TRP A 45 4.72 -0.07 -10.21
C TRP A 45 3.62 0.65 -9.43
N ALA A 46 2.91 -0.09 -8.59
CA ALA A 46 1.84 0.41 -7.75
C ALA A 46 1.85 -0.30 -6.39
N PHE A 47 1.13 0.21 -5.42
CA PHE A 47 0.80 -0.56 -4.22
C PHE A 47 -0.25 -1.62 -4.55
N PRO A 48 -0.21 -2.79 -3.87
CA PRO A 48 -1.28 -3.77 -3.96
C PRO A 48 -2.62 -3.15 -3.60
N GLY A 49 -3.66 -3.46 -4.39
CA GLY A 49 -4.99 -2.92 -4.14
C GLY A 49 -5.91 -2.99 -5.35
N GLY A 50 -7.21 -2.86 -5.09
CA GLY A 50 -8.23 -2.95 -6.11
C GLY A 50 -9.61 -2.52 -5.62
N PHE A 51 -10.63 -2.81 -6.42
CA PHE A 51 -12.00 -2.43 -6.16
C PHE A 51 -12.62 -3.27 -5.04
N LEU A 52 -13.42 -2.60 -4.20
CA LEU A 52 -14.20 -3.28 -3.19
C LEU A 52 -15.37 -4.05 -3.79
N ASN A 53 -15.56 -5.28 -3.34
CA ASN A 53 -16.78 -6.03 -3.56
C ASN A 53 -17.92 -5.44 -2.71
N MET A 54 -19.17 -5.66 -3.15
CA MET A 54 -20.35 -5.10 -2.48
C MET A 54 -20.66 -5.71 -1.11
N ASP A 55 -20.02 -6.82 -0.76
CA ASP A 55 -20.25 -7.61 0.43
C ASP A 55 -19.05 -7.67 1.38
N GLU A 56 -18.02 -6.83 1.14
CA GLU A 56 -16.83 -6.76 1.98
C GLU A 56 -16.60 -5.36 2.58
N SER A 57 -15.98 -5.31 3.74
CA SER A 57 -15.48 -4.06 4.31
C SER A 57 -14.17 -3.63 3.61
N ALA A 58 -13.78 -2.35 3.76
CA ALA A 58 -12.54 -1.85 3.19
C ALA A 58 -11.30 -2.62 3.68
N GLU A 59 -11.26 -3.04 4.95
CA GLU A 59 -10.17 -3.85 5.47
C GLU A 59 -10.17 -5.27 4.88
N GLN A 60 -11.34 -5.88 4.69
CA GLN A 60 -11.44 -7.20 4.06
C GLN A 60 -10.97 -7.14 2.60
N GLY A 61 -11.40 -6.12 1.84
CA GLY A 61 -10.94 -5.89 0.47
C GLY A 61 -9.43 -5.67 0.39
N ALA A 62 -8.88 -4.84 1.29
CA ALA A 62 -7.43 -4.62 1.35
C ALA A 62 -6.64 -5.91 1.59
N ARG A 63 -7.11 -6.78 2.49
CA ARG A 63 -6.48 -8.07 2.77
C ARG A 63 -6.61 -9.05 1.60
N ARG A 64 -7.78 -9.10 0.95
CA ARG A 64 -8.03 -9.94 -0.22
C ARG A 64 -7.10 -9.54 -1.38
N GLU A 65 -7.07 -8.27 -1.75
CA GLU A 65 -6.22 -7.76 -2.83
C GLU A 65 -4.73 -8.01 -2.55
N LEU A 66 -4.28 -7.77 -1.32
CA LEU A 66 -2.90 -8.06 -0.93
C LEU A 66 -2.56 -9.54 -1.14
N MET A 67 -3.45 -10.44 -0.73
CA MET A 67 -3.26 -11.88 -0.90
C MET A 67 -3.28 -12.29 -2.39
N GLU A 68 -4.26 -11.81 -3.16
CA GLU A 68 -4.44 -12.15 -4.57
C GLU A 68 -3.26 -11.69 -5.42
N GLU A 69 -2.75 -10.47 -5.19
CA GLU A 69 -1.68 -9.88 -5.98
C GLU A 69 -0.26 -10.24 -5.53
N THR A 70 -0.08 -10.65 -4.28
CA THR A 70 1.28 -10.87 -3.73
C THR A 70 1.48 -12.21 -3.03
N GLY A 71 0.41 -12.95 -2.75
CA GLY A 71 0.43 -14.16 -1.94
C GLY A 71 0.76 -13.91 -0.46
N MET A 72 0.71 -12.65 0.00
CA MET A 72 1.13 -12.24 1.34
C MET A 72 -0.07 -11.94 2.24
N GLU A 73 0.02 -12.36 3.50
CA GLU A 73 -0.88 -11.92 4.55
C GLU A 73 -0.19 -10.88 5.44
N ALA A 74 -0.83 -9.74 5.62
CA ALA A 74 -0.41 -8.78 6.62
C ALA A 74 -1.13 -9.06 7.95
N GLY A 75 -0.39 -9.10 9.05
CA GLY A 75 -0.96 -9.26 10.38
C GLY A 75 -1.82 -8.07 10.77
N TYR A 76 -1.20 -7.03 11.32
CA TYR A 76 -1.87 -5.77 11.67
C TYR A 76 -1.81 -4.80 10.50
N MET A 77 -2.97 -4.29 10.11
CA MET A 77 -3.11 -3.23 9.12
C MET A 77 -3.86 -2.05 9.74
N GLU A 78 -3.42 -0.83 9.48
CA GLU A 78 -4.04 0.39 9.98
C GLU A 78 -4.44 1.29 8.82
N GLN A 79 -5.70 1.71 8.79
CA GLN A 79 -6.17 2.73 7.87
C GLN A 79 -5.52 4.07 8.22
N PHE A 80 -4.94 4.78 7.23
CA PHE A 80 -4.29 6.05 7.50
C PHE A 80 -4.89 7.23 6.73
N HIS A 81 -5.45 7.01 5.55
CA HIS A 81 -5.98 8.11 4.74
C HIS A 81 -7.04 7.63 3.74
N ALA A 82 -7.91 8.56 3.31
CA ALA A 82 -8.78 8.39 2.16
C ALA A 82 -8.35 9.37 1.05
N PHE A 83 -7.97 8.84 -0.12
CA PHE A 83 -7.56 9.64 -1.28
C PHE A 83 -8.79 9.93 -2.13
N THR A 84 -9.17 11.19 -2.19
CA THR A 84 -10.45 11.63 -2.76
C THR A 84 -10.31 12.64 -3.88
N ASN A 85 -9.10 12.87 -4.43
CA ASN A 85 -8.94 13.79 -5.54
C ASN A 85 -9.77 13.29 -6.74
N PRO A 86 -10.62 14.13 -7.36
CA PRO A 86 -11.43 13.74 -8.50
C PRO A 86 -10.65 13.11 -9.66
N ASP A 87 -9.46 13.60 -9.92
CA ASP A 87 -8.63 13.22 -11.08
C ASP A 87 -7.54 12.19 -10.75
N ARG A 88 -7.64 11.51 -9.57
CA ARG A 88 -6.62 10.54 -9.16
C ARG A 88 -6.57 9.30 -10.06
N ASP A 89 -7.69 8.90 -10.62
CA ASP A 89 -7.81 7.79 -11.55
C ASP A 89 -8.40 8.30 -12.88
N PRO A 90 -7.72 8.06 -14.03
CA PRO A 90 -8.20 8.57 -15.31
C PRO A 90 -9.43 7.84 -15.86
N ARG A 91 -9.83 6.72 -15.29
CA ARG A 91 -10.98 5.93 -15.77
C ARG A 91 -12.31 6.51 -15.34
N GLU A 92 -12.42 6.88 -14.06
CA GLU A 92 -13.65 7.34 -13.44
C GLU A 92 -13.40 7.99 -12.08
N ARG A 93 -14.47 8.42 -11.44
CA ARG A 93 -14.42 8.93 -10.07
C ARG A 93 -14.14 7.80 -9.09
N VAL A 94 -12.92 7.70 -8.59
CA VAL A 94 -12.48 6.68 -7.63
C VAL A 94 -12.08 7.32 -6.31
N ILE A 95 -12.47 6.72 -5.21
CA ILE A 95 -12.00 7.01 -3.86
C ILE A 95 -11.27 5.77 -3.35
N THR A 96 -10.04 5.92 -2.88
CA THR A 96 -9.35 4.81 -2.22
C THR A 96 -9.22 5.01 -0.72
N ILE A 97 -9.43 3.93 0.02
CA ILE A 97 -9.17 3.83 1.45
C ILE A 97 -7.82 3.14 1.61
N ALA A 98 -6.82 3.89 2.07
CA ALA A 98 -5.46 3.41 2.13
C ALA A 98 -5.09 2.89 3.53
N TYR A 99 -4.44 1.73 3.52
CA TYR A 99 -3.93 1.04 4.70
C TYR A 99 -2.41 0.96 4.65
N TYR A 100 -1.77 0.90 5.83
CA TYR A 100 -0.38 0.50 5.93
C TYR A 100 -0.20 -0.66 6.91
N ALA A 101 0.87 -1.42 6.71
CA ALA A 101 1.34 -2.44 7.63
C ALA A 101 2.86 -2.42 7.70
N LEU A 102 3.42 -2.97 8.79
CA LEU A 102 4.86 -3.16 8.98
C LEU A 102 5.10 -4.63 9.32
N CYS A 103 6.05 -5.26 8.62
CA CYS A 103 6.39 -6.67 8.80
C CYS A 103 7.89 -6.95 8.56
N LYS A 104 8.34 -8.16 8.86
CA LYS A 104 9.59 -8.70 8.29
C LYS A 104 9.39 -9.02 6.82
N ILE A 105 10.46 -8.91 6.02
CA ILE A 105 10.43 -9.31 4.62
C ILE A 105 10.01 -10.76 4.50
N GLN A 106 9.08 -11.04 3.61
CA GLN A 106 8.60 -12.36 3.25
C GLN A 106 8.77 -12.56 1.74
N GLU A 107 8.77 -13.81 1.30
CA GLU A 107 8.69 -14.12 -0.12
C GLU A 107 7.33 -13.67 -0.68
N VAL A 108 7.35 -13.05 -1.84
CA VAL A 108 6.16 -12.57 -2.53
C VAL A 108 6.15 -13.08 -3.96
N LYS A 109 4.97 -13.31 -4.51
CA LYS A 109 4.76 -13.75 -5.90
C LYS A 109 3.68 -12.89 -6.52
N GLY A 110 3.89 -12.44 -7.75
CA GLY A 110 2.82 -11.82 -8.53
C GLY A 110 1.68 -12.82 -8.75
N GLY A 111 0.46 -12.33 -8.69
CA GLY A 111 -0.76 -13.10 -8.93
C GLY A 111 -1.82 -12.23 -9.60
N ASP A 112 -2.87 -12.85 -10.12
CA ASP A 112 -3.99 -12.22 -10.83
C ASP A 112 -3.58 -11.10 -11.78
N ASP A 113 -3.95 -9.85 -11.50
CA ASP A 113 -3.65 -8.68 -12.32
C ASP A 113 -2.24 -8.11 -12.11
N ALA A 114 -1.46 -8.66 -11.18
CA ALA A 114 -0.08 -8.27 -10.92
C ALA A 114 0.89 -9.12 -11.74
N ALA A 115 1.59 -8.51 -12.72
CA ALA A 115 2.62 -9.20 -13.50
C ALA A 115 3.80 -9.65 -12.62
N LYS A 116 4.11 -8.90 -11.58
CA LYS A 116 5.15 -9.18 -10.58
C LYS A 116 4.82 -8.52 -9.24
N ALA A 117 5.31 -9.10 -8.14
CA ALA A 117 5.38 -8.46 -6.83
C ALA A 117 6.84 -8.42 -6.36
N GLN A 118 7.28 -7.29 -5.80
CA GLN A 118 8.68 -7.10 -5.41
C GLN A 118 8.83 -6.08 -4.28
N TRP A 119 9.83 -6.31 -3.42
CA TRP A 119 10.27 -5.38 -2.39
C TRP A 119 11.30 -4.38 -2.92
N PHE A 120 11.03 -3.09 -2.78
CA PHE A 120 11.93 -1.99 -3.15
C PHE A 120 12.41 -1.26 -1.90
N CYS A 121 13.70 -0.92 -1.84
CA CYS A 121 14.18 0.01 -0.82
C CYS A 121 13.44 1.34 -0.94
N ILE A 122 13.08 1.96 0.19
CA ILE A 122 12.29 3.22 0.19
C ILE A 122 13.01 4.35 -0.54
N ASP A 123 14.34 4.38 -0.51
CA ASP A 123 15.19 5.35 -1.20
C ASP A 123 15.37 5.06 -2.71
N GLU A 124 14.94 3.87 -3.17
CA GLU A 124 15.09 3.41 -4.56
C GLU A 124 13.74 3.12 -5.24
N ILE A 125 12.65 3.68 -4.72
CA ILE A 125 11.29 3.48 -5.27
C ILE A 125 11.22 4.03 -6.69
N PRO A 126 10.78 3.22 -7.69
CA PRO A 126 10.56 3.70 -9.04
C PRO A 126 9.37 4.67 -9.11
N GLN A 127 9.19 5.33 -10.26
CA GLN A 127 7.99 6.14 -10.48
C GLN A 127 6.73 5.28 -10.38
N LEU A 128 5.84 5.63 -9.46
CA LEU A 128 4.61 4.88 -9.20
C LEU A 128 3.47 5.30 -10.14
N ALA A 129 2.48 4.43 -10.26
CA ALA A 129 1.22 4.71 -10.94
C ALA A 129 0.33 5.63 -10.07
N PHE A 130 -0.64 6.29 -10.67
CA PHE A 130 -1.62 7.14 -10.02
C PHE A 130 -0.98 8.20 -9.10
N ASP A 131 -1.56 8.38 -7.91
CA ASP A 131 -1.06 9.25 -6.84
C ASP A 131 -0.30 8.45 -5.74
N HIS A 132 0.22 7.26 -6.08
CA HIS A 132 0.89 6.38 -5.13
C HIS A 132 2.19 6.95 -4.55
N ASP A 133 2.89 7.84 -5.26
CA ASP A 133 4.01 8.60 -4.68
C ASP A 133 3.58 9.45 -3.48
N ARG A 134 2.39 10.07 -3.56
CA ARG A 134 1.81 10.80 -2.44
C ARG A 134 1.38 9.85 -1.33
N MET A 135 0.83 8.69 -1.71
CA MET A 135 0.39 7.65 -0.76
C MET A 135 1.57 7.15 0.08
N LEU A 136 2.71 6.86 -0.54
CA LEU A 136 3.94 6.45 0.16
C LEU A 136 4.38 7.48 1.22
N ARG A 137 4.41 8.76 0.84
CA ARG A 137 4.82 9.83 1.76
C ARG A 137 3.90 9.93 2.97
N LEU A 138 2.59 9.87 2.74
CA LEU A 138 1.61 9.94 3.83
C LEU A 138 1.63 8.68 4.71
N ALA A 139 1.80 7.50 4.12
CA ALA A 139 1.94 6.25 4.86
C ALA A 139 3.18 6.26 5.78
N LEU A 140 4.33 6.71 5.26
CA LEU A 140 5.55 6.83 6.07
C LEU A 140 5.40 7.87 7.18
N SER A 141 4.71 8.99 6.90
CA SER A 141 4.39 9.99 7.92
C SER A 141 3.48 9.42 9.01
N ALA A 142 2.42 8.70 8.61
CA ALA A 142 1.50 8.05 9.55
C ALA A 142 2.21 6.97 10.41
N LEU A 143 3.08 6.16 9.79
CA LEU A 143 3.88 5.18 10.52
C LEU A 143 4.79 5.87 11.56
N ARG A 144 5.48 6.95 11.20
CA ARG A 144 6.32 7.74 12.12
C ARG A 144 5.52 8.34 13.26
N GLU A 145 4.37 8.97 12.96
CA GLU A 145 3.48 9.54 13.95
C GLU A 145 2.99 8.46 14.93
N ARG A 146 2.61 7.31 14.40
CA ARG A 146 2.19 6.16 15.23
C ARG A 146 3.27 5.73 16.23
N LEU A 147 4.53 5.75 15.83
CA LEU A 147 5.67 5.39 16.67
C LEU A 147 5.93 6.38 17.83
N HIS A 148 5.46 7.62 17.74
CA HIS A 148 5.50 8.56 18.87
C HIS A 148 4.51 8.21 19.97
N PHE A 149 3.38 7.56 19.63
CA PHE A 149 2.30 7.29 20.59
C PHE A 149 2.25 5.84 21.06
N ARG A 150 2.82 4.91 20.30
CA ARG A 150 2.81 3.48 20.65
C ARG A 150 4.15 2.82 20.39
N PRO A 151 4.55 1.87 21.25
CA PRO A 151 5.78 1.11 21.03
C PRO A 151 5.78 0.39 19.68
N ILE A 152 6.90 0.42 18.99
CA ILE A 152 7.09 -0.28 17.71
C ILE A 152 6.83 -1.79 17.83
N SER A 153 7.04 -2.38 18.99
CA SER A 153 6.79 -3.79 19.27
C SER A 153 5.32 -4.21 19.16
N GLN A 154 4.39 -3.25 19.05
CA GLN A 154 2.97 -3.53 18.88
C GLN A 154 2.51 -3.49 17.40
N LEU A 155 3.39 -3.11 16.47
CA LEU A 155 3.03 -2.96 15.06
C LEU A 155 3.27 -4.24 14.24
N PRO A 156 4.45 -4.89 14.28
CA PRO A 156 4.66 -6.10 13.52
C PRO A 156 4.12 -7.34 14.27
N PRO A 157 3.50 -8.29 13.56
CA PRO A 157 3.02 -9.53 14.14
C PRO A 157 4.16 -10.49 14.51
N GLU A 158 5.32 -10.32 13.89
CA GLU A 158 6.49 -11.19 14.11
C GLU A 158 7.28 -10.76 15.35
N LYS A 159 7.98 -11.73 15.93
CA LYS A 159 8.87 -11.47 17.06
C LYS A 159 10.18 -10.83 16.58
N PHE A 160 10.40 -9.61 17.04
CA PHE A 160 11.67 -8.90 16.92
C PHE A 160 12.42 -8.94 18.26
N THR A 161 13.75 -9.01 18.23
CA THR A 161 14.55 -8.74 19.41
C THR A 161 14.51 -7.26 19.75
N LYS A 162 14.96 -6.87 20.96
CA LYS A 162 15.03 -5.45 21.35
C LYS A 162 15.98 -4.66 20.45
N GLU A 163 17.08 -5.27 20.07
CA GLU A 163 18.10 -4.71 19.19
C GLU A 163 17.52 -4.48 17.77
N GLU A 164 16.82 -5.47 17.22
CA GLU A 164 16.14 -5.34 15.93
C GLU A 164 15.09 -4.23 15.94
N LEU A 165 14.30 -4.11 17.02
CA LEU A 165 13.31 -3.05 17.16
C LEU A 165 13.95 -1.66 17.23
N GLN A 166 15.08 -1.51 17.91
CA GLN A 166 15.80 -0.24 17.96
C GLN A 166 16.36 0.15 16.60
N LEU A 167 16.95 -0.80 15.87
CA LEU A 167 17.45 -0.57 14.51
C LEU A 167 16.32 -0.22 13.55
N LEU A 168 15.21 -0.95 13.60
CA LEU A 168 14.03 -0.69 12.79
C LEU A 168 13.47 0.72 13.07
N TYR A 169 13.33 1.11 14.34
CA TYR A 169 12.88 2.46 14.72
C TYR A 169 13.80 3.53 14.11
N ASN A 170 15.12 3.42 14.29
CA ASN A 170 16.06 4.36 13.72
C ASN A 170 15.96 4.40 12.19
N THR A 171 15.86 3.24 11.55
CA THR A 171 15.72 3.15 10.08
C THR A 171 14.48 3.87 9.60
N ILE A 172 13.32 3.69 10.26
CA ILE A 172 12.07 4.38 9.88
C ILE A 172 12.21 5.90 10.06
N MET A 173 12.86 6.35 11.13
CA MET A 173 13.02 7.78 11.39
C MET A 173 14.02 8.45 10.45
N ASP A 174 15.07 7.75 10.03
CA ASP A 174 16.16 8.29 9.21
C ASP A 174 15.87 8.23 7.68
N VAL A 175 14.90 7.43 7.23
CA VAL A 175 14.53 7.35 5.80
C VAL A 175 14.17 8.73 5.25
N LYS A 176 14.84 9.12 4.19
CA LYS A 176 14.54 10.33 3.41
C LYS A 176 13.88 9.93 2.11
N LEU A 177 12.67 10.44 1.87
CA LEU A 177 12.04 10.35 0.55
C LEU A 177 12.62 11.45 -0.33
N ASP A 178 13.24 11.07 -1.45
CA ASP A 178 13.78 12.04 -2.40
C ASP A 178 12.61 12.83 -3.03
N SER A 179 12.70 14.16 -2.91
CA SER A 179 11.73 15.07 -3.51
C SER A 179 11.89 15.23 -5.03
N SER A 180 12.97 14.69 -5.61
CA SER A 180 13.30 14.85 -7.03
C SER A 180 12.32 14.13 -7.97
N ASN A 181 11.64 13.08 -7.50
CA ASN A 181 10.62 12.38 -8.28
C ASN A 181 9.25 13.08 -8.30
N CYS A 182 9.08 14.20 -7.58
CA CYS A 182 7.80 14.91 -7.44
C CYS A 182 7.57 16.02 -8.48
N THR A 183 8.52 16.34 -9.34
CA THR A 183 8.44 17.50 -10.24
C THR A 183 8.60 17.14 -11.71
N LYS A 184 7.75 16.27 -12.23
CA LYS A 184 7.43 16.26 -13.67
C LYS A 184 5.95 15.93 -13.81
N ARG A 185 5.12 16.98 -13.75
CA ARG A 185 3.79 16.99 -14.37
C ARG A 185 3.93 17.15 -15.86
#